data_8cac6da564b360b12cd474f18c8b4964
#
_entry.id   8cac6da564b360b12cd474f18c8b4964
#
_cell.length_a   1.000
_cell.length_b   1.000
_cell.length_c   1.000
_cell.angle_alpha   90.00
_cell.angle_beta   90.00
_cell.angle_gamma   90.00
#
_symmetry.space_group_name_H-M   'P 1'
#
loop_
_entity.id
_entity.type
_entity.pdbx_description
1 polymer ?
#
loop_
_entity_poly.entity_id
_entity_poly.type
_entity_poly.pdbx_seq_one_letter_code
_entity_poly.pdbx_strand_id
1 'polypeptide(L)'
;MNTNTMPLEAETRVLIDRSLENLGWKLSGKEQNVYYEQPRSEAEKKKLGGKRPDYVLYSKDSDKPLIVIEAKKKGVRLDAALEQGIQYAKAIEAPLVFATDGVFCKAFHTVANRPPILNGEEVDEFIREALALRYLTSYEVNTVSPKVQYDRK
;
A
#
# COMPACT_ATOMS: atom_id res chain seq x y z
N MET A 1 27.12 3.67 17.78
CA MET A 1 26.88 3.66 17.04
C MET A 1 25.67 3.88 16.59
N ASN A 2 25.26 4.65 16.12
CA ASN A 2 24.14 4.90 15.75
C ASN A 2 23.86 4.47 14.50
N THR A 3 24.46 3.69 14.06
CA THR A 3 24.26 3.19 12.77
C THR A 3 23.08 2.34 12.66
N ASN A 4 22.40 2.06 13.75
CA ASN A 4 21.30 1.12 13.68
C ASN A 4 20.02 1.67 13.13
N THR A 5 19.83 2.97 13.14
CA THR A 5 18.57 3.53 12.73
C THR A 5 18.32 3.32 11.23
N MET A 6 19.29 3.70 10.40
CA MET A 6 19.15 3.54 8.97
C MET A 6 19.04 2.09 8.55
N PRO A 7 19.93 1.20 9.06
CA PRO A 7 19.79 -0.19 8.67
C PRO A 7 18.46 -0.82 9.01
N LEU A 8 17.87 -0.43 10.16
CA LEU A 8 16.59 -0.99 10.54
C LEU A 8 15.48 -0.60 9.58
N GLU A 9 15.49 0.65 9.15
CA GLU A 9 14.49 1.08 8.19
C GLU A 9 14.76 0.46 6.82
N ALA A 10 16.02 0.31 6.48
CA ALA A 10 16.38 -0.36 5.23
C ALA A 10 15.90 -1.81 5.24
N GLU A 11 15.99 -2.46 6.39
CA GLU A 11 15.50 -3.83 6.50
C GLU A 11 13.99 -3.91 6.27
N THR A 12 13.26 -2.93 6.80
CA THR A 12 11.83 -2.87 6.57
C THR A 12 11.54 -2.76 5.08
N ARG A 13 12.30 -1.93 4.36
CA ARG A 13 12.10 -1.77 2.93
C ARG A 13 12.38 -3.06 2.16
N VAL A 14 13.37 -3.83 2.58
CA VAL A 14 13.64 -5.12 1.94
C VAL A 14 12.43 -6.04 2.09
N LEU A 15 11.84 -6.05 3.28
CA LEU A 15 10.67 -6.89 3.52
C LEU A 15 9.47 -6.44 2.71
N ILE A 16 9.27 -5.13 2.61
CA ILE A 16 8.18 -4.59 1.79
C ILE A 16 8.38 -4.99 0.33
N ASP A 17 9.57 -4.75 -0.19
CA ASP A 17 9.87 -5.05 -1.60
C ASP A 17 9.60 -6.50 -1.92
N ARG A 18 10.05 -7.39 -1.04
CA ARG A 18 9.87 -8.81 -1.24
C ARG A 18 8.39 -9.21 -1.21
N SER A 19 7.65 -8.63 -0.28
CA SER A 19 6.22 -8.89 -0.19
C SER A 19 5.49 -8.41 -1.44
N LEU A 20 5.84 -7.23 -1.93
CA LEU A 20 5.21 -6.69 -3.13
C LEU A 20 5.51 -7.55 -4.34
N GLU A 21 6.76 -7.96 -4.49
CA GLU A 21 7.13 -8.83 -5.61
C GLU A 21 6.36 -10.14 -5.57
N ASN A 22 6.23 -10.71 -4.38
CA ASN A 22 5.49 -11.97 -4.23
C ASN A 22 4.03 -11.84 -4.62
N LEU A 23 3.47 -10.63 -4.51
CA LEU A 23 2.09 -10.38 -4.87
C LEU A 23 1.93 -9.97 -6.34
N GLY A 24 3.03 -9.87 -7.07
CA GLY A 24 2.97 -9.55 -8.49
C GLY A 24 3.18 -8.10 -8.84
N TRP A 25 3.46 -7.24 -7.86
CA TRP A 25 3.78 -5.84 -8.14
C TRP A 25 5.15 -5.77 -8.81
N LYS A 26 5.32 -4.80 -9.72
CA LYS A 26 6.55 -4.69 -10.50
C LYS A 26 7.37 -3.51 -10.01
N LEU A 27 8.50 -3.81 -9.42
CA LEU A 27 9.37 -2.80 -8.84
C LEU A 27 10.28 -2.15 -9.88
N SER A 28 10.44 -2.77 -11.03
CA SER A 28 11.30 -2.23 -12.07
C SER A 28 10.89 -2.80 -13.42
N GLY A 29 11.51 -2.29 -14.47
CA GLY A 29 11.27 -2.79 -15.81
C GLY A 29 10.18 -2.02 -16.54
N LYS A 30 9.79 -2.53 -17.69
CA LYS A 30 8.84 -1.83 -18.54
C LYS A 30 7.46 -1.71 -17.92
N GLU A 31 7.11 -2.68 -17.08
CA GLU A 31 5.79 -2.67 -16.46
C GLU A 31 5.84 -2.20 -15.02
N GLN A 32 6.88 -1.45 -14.68
CA GLN A 32 7.02 -0.96 -13.32
C GLN A 32 5.78 -0.19 -12.88
N ASN A 33 5.26 -0.55 -11.71
CA ASN A 33 4.13 0.17 -11.13
C ASN A 33 4.31 0.41 -9.63
N VAL A 34 5.53 0.25 -9.12
CA VAL A 34 5.88 0.61 -7.75
C VAL A 34 6.95 1.69 -7.83
N TYR A 35 6.71 2.81 -7.18
CA TYR A 35 7.64 3.93 -7.19
C TYR A 35 8.00 4.33 -5.77
N TYR A 36 9.28 4.68 -5.57
CA TYR A 36 9.82 5.02 -4.27
C TYR A 36 9.94 6.52 -4.12
N GLU A 37 9.43 7.05 -3.02
CA GLU A 37 9.66 8.43 -2.62
C GLU A 37 9.24 9.50 -3.62
N GLN A 38 8.75 9.11 -4.77
CA GLN A 38 8.27 10.07 -5.76
C GLN A 38 7.07 9.49 -6.46
N PRO A 39 6.06 10.30 -6.68
CA PRO A 39 4.97 9.86 -7.52
C PRO A 39 5.45 9.80 -8.97
N ARG A 40 4.62 9.20 -9.79
CA ARG A 40 4.97 8.92 -11.17
C ARG A 40 4.94 10.15 -12.06
N SER A 41 4.15 11.17 -11.72
CA SER A 41 3.98 12.32 -12.59
C SER A 41 4.27 13.63 -11.85
N GLU A 42 4.57 14.67 -12.63
CA GLU A 42 4.79 15.99 -12.07
C GLU A 42 3.54 16.56 -11.44
N ALA A 43 2.37 16.22 -12.00
CA ALA A 43 1.11 16.72 -11.45
C ALA A 43 0.91 16.20 -10.04
N GLU A 44 1.25 14.93 -9.81
CA GLU A 44 1.11 14.34 -8.48
C GLU A 44 2.14 14.92 -7.52
N LYS A 45 3.35 15.19 -8.01
CA LYS A 45 4.36 15.83 -7.16
C LYS A 45 3.87 17.18 -6.67
N LYS A 46 3.21 17.92 -7.53
CA LYS A 46 2.65 19.20 -7.14
C LYS A 46 1.59 19.05 -6.07
N LYS A 47 0.71 18.06 -6.23
CA LYS A 47 -0.35 17.82 -5.26
C LYS A 47 0.21 17.47 -3.89
N LEU A 48 1.36 16.82 -3.87
CA LEU A 48 2.00 16.45 -2.62
C LEU A 48 2.77 17.60 -1.97
N GLY A 49 2.99 18.70 -2.70
CA GLY A 49 3.63 19.85 -2.11
C GLY A 49 5.06 19.61 -1.67
N GLY A 50 5.78 18.76 -2.38
CA GLY A 50 7.16 18.45 -2.06
C GLY A 50 7.33 17.32 -1.05
N LYS A 51 6.23 16.79 -0.53
CA LYS A 51 6.31 15.66 0.39
C LYS A 51 6.48 14.36 -0.38
N ARG A 52 7.08 13.38 0.26
CA ARG A 52 7.44 12.14 -0.43
C ARG A 52 6.94 10.93 0.33
N PRO A 53 5.90 10.27 -0.17
CA PRO A 53 5.51 8.98 0.42
C PRO A 53 6.62 7.97 0.18
N ASP A 54 6.78 7.00 1.07
CA ASP A 54 7.82 6.01 0.89
C ASP A 54 7.58 5.18 -0.37
N TYR A 55 6.33 4.79 -0.62
CA TYR A 55 5.98 4.04 -1.83
C TYR A 55 4.66 4.55 -2.39
N VAL A 56 4.56 4.55 -3.70
CA VAL A 56 3.27 4.75 -4.39
C VAL A 56 3.13 3.63 -5.40
N LEU A 57 2.02 2.90 -5.33
CA LEU A 57 1.73 1.79 -6.22
C LEU A 57 0.61 2.19 -7.15
N TYR A 58 0.75 1.85 -8.43
CA TYR A 58 -0.18 2.28 -9.47
C TYR A 58 -0.85 1.11 -10.15
N SER A 59 -2.02 1.36 -10.71
CA SER A 59 -2.62 0.41 -11.63
C SER A 59 -1.78 0.37 -12.90
N LYS A 60 -1.44 -0.81 -13.36
CA LYS A 60 -0.63 -0.91 -14.56
C LYS A 60 -1.43 -0.58 -15.81
N ASP A 61 -2.74 -0.62 -15.74
CA ASP A 61 -3.57 -0.38 -16.92
C ASP A 61 -4.06 1.05 -17.05
N SER A 62 -4.09 1.82 -15.97
CA SER A 62 -4.73 3.13 -16.01
C SER A 62 -3.92 4.26 -15.37
N ASP A 63 -2.69 3.99 -14.97
CA ASP A 63 -1.85 5.02 -14.33
C ASP A 63 -2.47 5.63 -13.07
N LYS A 64 -3.49 5.02 -12.53
CA LYS A 64 -4.10 5.54 -11.31
C LYS A 64 -3.32 5.10 -10.09
N PRO A 65 -3.00 6.02 -9.16
CA PRO A 65 -2.40 5.58 -7.90
C PRO A 65 -3.43 4.77 -7.11
N LEU A 66 -3.00 3.64 -6.62
CA LEU A 66 -3.86 2.75 -5.87
C LEU A 66 -3.51 2.69 -4.40
N ILE A 67 -2.23 2.69 -4.08
CA ILE A 67 -1.78 2.46 -2.72
C ILE A 67 -0.61 3.38 -2.39
N VAL A 68 -0.67 3.98 -1.20
CA VAL A 68 0.47 4.66 -0.60
C VAL A 68 0.94 3.79 0.55
N ILE A 69 2.24 3.58 0.66
CA ILE A 69 2.82 2.81 1.76
C ILE A 69 3.82 3.68 2.51
N GLU A 70 3.70 3.70 3.84
CA GLU A 70 4.65 4.36 4.72
C GLU A 70 5.39 3.30 5.51
N ALA A 71 6.71 3.33 5.46
CA ALA A 71 7.56 2.34 6.11
C ALA A 71 8.18 2.93 7.36
N LYS A 72 8.18 2.15 8.44
CA LYS A 72 8.83 2.54 9.67
C LYS A 72 9.75 1.42 10.13
N LYS A 73 10.72 1.74 10.95
CA LYS A 73 11.58 0.70 11.49
C LYS A 73 10.80 -0.13 12.50
N LYS A 74 11.27 -1.33 12.70
CA LYS A 74 10.59 -2.29 13.56
C LYS A 74 10.34 -1.73 14.95
N GLY A 75 9.14 -1.93 15.45
CA GLY A 75 8.79 -1.53 16.80
C GLY A 75 8.26 -0.11 16.95
N VAL A 76 8.26 0.67 15.87
CA VAL A 76 7.73 2.02 15.92
C VAL A 76 6.22 1.96 15.76
N ARG A 77 5.51 2.80 16.49
CA ARG A 77 4.05 2.85 16.37
C ARG A 77 3.66 3.30 14.97
N LEU A 78 2.63 2.67 14.45
CA LEU A 78 2.24 2.92 13.07
C LEU A 78 1.17 3.99 12.90
N ASP A 79 0.59 4.47 13.99
CA ASP A 79 -0.52 5.41 13.90
C ASP A 79 -0.15 6.70 13.18
N ALA A 80 0.98 7.29 13.54
CA ALA A 80 1.42 8.55 12.92
C ALA A 80 1.80 8.33 11.46
N ALA A 81 2.43 7.19 11.17
CA ALA A 81 2.80 6.88 9.79
C ALA A 81 1.55 6.69 8.94
N LEU A 82 0.55 6.02 9.48
CA LEU A 82 -0.69 5.82 8.76
C LEU A 82 -1.37 7.16 8.49
N GLU A 83 -1.41 8.03 9.49
CA GLU A 83 -2.01 9.35 9.34
C GLU A 83 -1.31 10.14 8.24
N GLN A 84 0.00 10.09 8.20
CA GLN A 84 0.77 10.79 7.18
C GLN A 84 0.48 10.20 5.80
N GLY A 85 0.41 8.89 5.71
CA GLY A 85 0.09 8.22 4.46
C GLY A 85 -1.31 8.55 3.96
N ILE A 86 -2.26 8.71 4.89
CA ILE A 86 -3.61 9.11 4.53
C ILE A 86 -3.61 10.48 3.87
N GLN A 87 -2.86 11.43 4.42
CA GLN A 87 -2.76 12.75 3.82
C GLN A 87 -2.18 12.68 2.41
N TYR A 88 -1.13 11.90 2.23
CA TYR A 88 -0.53 11.74 0.91
C TYR A 88 -1.52 11.11 -0.06
N ALA A 89 -2.18 10.04 0.38
CA ALA A 89 -3.11 9.31 -0.48
C ALA A 89 -4.29 10.18 -0.90
N LYS A 90 -4.81 10.99 0.02
CA LYS A 90 -5.89 11.89 -0.32
C LYS A 90 -5.46 12.93 -1.34
N ALA A 91 -4.22 13.41 -1.23
CA ALA A 91 -3.71 14.41 -2.15
C ALA A 91 -3.65 13.89 -3.59
N ILE A 92 -3.27 12.63 -3.77
CA ILE A 92 -3.17 12.06 -5.11
C ILE A 92 -4.34 11.13 -5.44
N GLU A 93 -5.33 11.08 -4.57
CA GLU A 93 -6.56 10.30 -4.78
C GLU A 93 -6.31 8.80 -4.87
N ALA A 94 -5.38 8.30 -4.08
CA ALA A 94 -5.18 6.86 -3.95
C ALA A 94 -6.16 6.33 -2.91
N PRO A 95 -6.86 5.25 -3.20
CA PRO A 95 -7.89 4.75 -2.28
C PRO A 95 -7.35 4.02 -1.06
N LEU A 96 -6.13 3.50 -1.11
CA LEU A 96 -5.62 2.68 -0.02
C LEU A 96 -4.30 3.19 0.52
N VAL A 97 -4.11 3.02 1.83
CA VAL A 97 -2.88 3.37 2.51
C VAL A 97 -2.48 2.20 3.39
N PHE A 98 -1.20 1.91 3.42
CA PHE A 98 -0.65 0.94 4.36
C PHE A 98 0.50 1.57 5.10
N ALA A 99 0.60 1.29 6.39
CA ALA A 99 1.76 1.65 7.19
C ALA A 99 2.30 0.37 7.80
N THR A 100 3.60 0.15 7.73
CA THR A 100 4.17 -1.10 8.20
C THR A 100 5.57 -0.89 8.77
N ASP A 101 5.92 -1.73 9.75
CA ASP A 101 7.28 -1.79 10.26
C ASP A 101 7.98 -3.09 9.80
N GLY A 102 7.38 -3.77 8.83
CA GLY A 102 7.91 -5.03 8.33
C GLY A 102 7.32 -6.26 9.01
N VAL A 103 6.72 -6.08 10.18
CA VAL A 103 6.09 -7.16 10.93
C VAL A 103 4.59 -6.92 11.03
N PHE A 104 4.23 -5.75 11.49
CA PHE A 104 2.83 -5.36 11.61
C PHE A 104 2.46 -4.41 10.50
N CYS A 105 1.18 -4.40 10.14
CA CYS A 105 0.71 -3.59 9.04
C CYS A 105 -0.68 -3.08 9.39
N LYS A 106 -0.91 -1.79 9.12
CA LYS A 106 -2.23 -1.19 9.27
C LYS A 106 -2.63 -0.61 7.93
N ALA A 107 -3.92 -0.67 7.63
CA ALA A 107 -4.42 -0.18 6.35
C ALA A 107 -5.59 0.78 6.55
N PHE A 108 -5.81 1.64 5.56
CA PHE A 108 -6.89 2.60 5.61
C PHE A 108 -7.45 2.81 4.20
N HIS A 109 -8.76 2.97 4.10
CA HIS A 109 -9.43 3.23 2.83
C HIS A 109 -9.88 4.69 2.83
N THR A 110 -9.26 5.50 1.98
CA THR A 110 -9.46 6.94 2.05
C THR A 110 -10.86 7.38 1.64
N VAL A 111 -11.48 6.65 0.73
CA VAL A 111 -12.83 7.02 0.26
C VAL A 111 -13.86 6.75 1.35
N ALA A 112 -13.79 5.58 1.96
CA ALA A 112 -14.73 5.21 3.02
C ALA A 112 -14.35 5.81 4.37
N ASN A 113 -13.11 6.30 4.47
CA ASN A 113 -12.59 6.94 5.68
C ASN A 113 -12.55 5.98 6.87
N ARG A 114 -12.16 4.75 6.63
CA ARG A 114 -12.01 3.71 7.66
C ARG A 114 -11.18 2.55 7.09
N PRO A 115 -10.74 1.62 7.93
CA PRO A 115 -9.93 0.51 7.43
C PRO A 115 -10.67 -0.32 6.37
N PRO A 116 -9.99 -0.79 5.34
CA PRO A 116 -10.63 -1.62 4.33
C PRO A 116 -10.95 -3.01 4.88
N ILE A 117 -12.01 -3.60 4.38
CA ILE A 117 -12.46 -4.91 4.81
C ILE A 117 -12.31 -5.90 3.65
N LEU A 118 -11.78 -7.07 3.94
CA LEU A 118 -11.66 -8.15 2.97
C LEU A 118 -12.22 -9.40 3.63
N ASN A 119 -13.28 -9.93 3.04
CA ASN A 119 -13.96 -11.12 3.58
C ASN A 119 -14.33 -10.95 5.05
N GLY A 120 -14.85 -9.78 5.39
CA GLY A 120 -15.36 -9.55 6.74
C GLY A 120 -14.34 -9.15 7.78
N GLU A 121 -13.07 -9.02 7.41
CA GLU A 121 -12.02 -8.67 8.36
C GLU A 121 -11.21 -7.50 7.88
N GLU A 122 -10.66 -6.72 8.81
CA GLU A 122 -9.81 -5.61 8.43
C GLU A 122 -8.55 -6.13 7.75
N VAL A 123 -8.18 -5.45 6.68
CA VAL A 123 -6.96 -5.79 5.94
C VAL A 123 -5.75 -5.39 6.77
N ASP A 124 -4.85 -6.33 7.02
CA ASP A 124 -3.65 -6.07 7.80
C ASP A 124 -2.40 -6.58 7.08
N GLU A 125 -2.46 -6.78 5.78
CA GLU A 125 -1.31 -7.16 4.98
C GLU A 125 -1.51 -6.64 3.56
N PHE A 126 -0.42 -6.54 2.81
CA PHE A 126 -0.50 -6.03 1.45
C PHE A 126 -1.37 -6.95 0.59
N ILE A 127 -1.97 -6.37 -0.43
CA ILE A 127 -2.84 -7.10 -1.34
C ILE A 127 -2.34 -6.88 -2.77
N ARG A 128 -2.71 -7.80 -3.65
CA ARG A 128 -2.30 -7.70 -5.04
C ARG A 128 -3.14 -6.67 -5.77
N GLU A 129 -2.67 -6.27 -6.94
CA GLU A 129 -3.30 -5.21 -7.72
C GLU A 129 -4.78 -5.50 -8.01
N ALA A 130 -5.10 -6.74 -8.34
CA ALA A 130 -6.48 -7.07 -8.69
C ALA A 130 -7.44 -6.81 -7.53
N LEU A 131 -7.00 -7.06 -6.30
CA LEU A 131 -7.83 -6.76 -5.14
C LEU A 131 -7.87 -5.27 -4.87
N ALA A 132 -6.72 -4.60 -5.01
CA ALA A 132 -6.66 -3.17 -4.75
C ALA A 132 -7.60 -2.41 -5.67
N LEU A 133 -7.71 -2.82 -6.93
CA LEU A 133 -8.60 -2.17 -7.89
C LEU A 133 -10.06 -2.20 -7.44
N ARG A 134 -10.45 -3.23 -6.71
CA ARG A 134 -11.84 -3.34 -6.29
C ARG A 134 -12.22 -2.31 -5.24
N TYR A 135 -11.22 -1.77 -4.52
CA TYR A 135 -11.48 -0.73 -3.53
C TYR A 135 -11.67 0.65 -4.15
N LEU A 136 -11.47 0.79 -5.45
CA LEU A 136 -11.81 2.05 -6.11
C LEU A 136 -13.32 2.31 -6.05
N THR A 137 -14.12 1.24 -5.99
CA THR A 137 -15.57 1.38 -6.00
C THR A 137 -16.26 0.71 -4.82
N SER A 138 -15.51 0.06 -3.95
CA SER A 138 -16.11 -0.66 -2.83
C SER A 138 -15.21 -0.57 -1.61
N TYR A 139 -15.82 -0.43 -0.46
CA TYR A 139 -15.10 -0.42 0.79
C TYR A 139 -14.82 -1.84 1.27
N GLU A 140 -15.74 -2.74 1.02
CA GLU A 140 -15.61 -4.12 1.44
C GLU A 140 -15.50 -5.02 0.22
N VAL A 141 -14.53 -5.90 0.22
CA VAL A 141 -14.32 -6.83 -0.89
C VAL A 141 -14.58 -8.24 -0.40
N ASN A 142 -15.47 -8.91 -1.08
CA ASN A 142 -15.74 -10.31 -0.80
C ASN A 142 -15.18 -11.16 -1.90
N THR A 143 -14.27 -12.04 -1.56
CA THR A 143 -13.70 -12.97 -2.53
C THR A 143 -14.08 -14.36 -2.09
N VAL A 144 -15.07 -14.93 -2.74
CA VAL A 144 -15.46 -16.29 -2.44
C VAL A 144 -14.54 -17.19 -3.23
N SER A 145 -13.85 -18.07 -2.52
CA SER A 145 -12.94 -19.00 -3.18
C SER A 145 -13.74 -19.98 -4.03
N PRO A 146 -13.39 -20.13 -5.30
CA PRO A 146 -14.06 -21.15 -6.10
C PRO A 146 -13.97 -22.52 -5.50
N LYS A 147 -12.91 -22.79 -4.75
CA LYS A 147 -12.74 -24.06 -4.13
C LYS A 147 -13.84 -24.36 -3.14
N VAL A 148 -14.32 -23.34 -2.44
CA VAL A 148 -15.41 -23.53 -1.48
C VAL A 148 -16.66 -24.03 -2.20
N GLN A 149 -16.89 -23.54 -3.40
CA GLN A 149 -18.05 -23.96 -4.15
C GLN A 149 -17.95 -25.42 -4.57
N TYR A 150 -16.75 -25.86 -4.90
CA TYR A 150 -16.57 -27.27 -5.23
C TYR A 150 -16.80 -28.15 -4.02
N ASP A 151 -16.33 -27.70 -2.88
CA ASP A 151 -16.42 -28.51 -1.66
C ASP A 151 -17.85 -28.76 -1.26
N ARG A 152 -18.77 -27.98 -1.76
CA ARG A 152 -20.16 -28.17 -1.40
C ARG A 152 -20.86 -29.21 -2.21
N LYS A 153 -20.19 -29.76 -3.15
CA LYS A 153 -20.75 -30.87 -3.88
C LYS A 153 -20.57 -32.15 -3.12
#